data_929289022fb47bb1dfc53736d0ec9ad2
#
_entry.id   929289022fb47bb1dfc53736d0ec9ad2
#
_cell.length_a   1.000
_cell.length_b   1.000
_cell.length_c   1.000
_cell.angle_alpha   90.00
_cell.angle_beta   90.00
_cell.angle_gamma   90.00
#
_symmetry.space_group_name_H-M   'P 1'
#
loop_
_entity.id
_entity.type
_entity.pdbx_description
1 polymer ?
#
loop_
_entity_poly.entity_id
_entity_poly.type
_entity_poly.pdbx_seq_one_letter_code
_entity_poly.pdbx_strand_id
1 'polypeptide(L)'
;MNRLKDKVALITGGTSGIGAETARLFIEEGAKVVISGRSEEKGSRLADELGENASYCLSDITKEEDIEKAISFTTNSLGKLDILFNNAGGPVGAGLEKITQKDIDYGVHLLLASVILGTKYAIVPMRENGGGCIINNSSIAGIRYRQGDPLYSA
;
A
#
# COMPACT_ATOMS: atom_id res chain seq x y z
N MET A 1 0.39 -20.85 -11.45
CA MET A 1 0.38 -20.14 -12.75
C MET A 1 1.39 -19.00 -12.63
N ASN A 2 2.07 -18.59 -13.67
CA ASN A 2 3.09 -17.51 -13.59
C ASN A 2 2.57 -16.21 -14.22
N ARG A 3 1.39 -15.76 -13.79
CA ARG A 3 0.73 -14.56 -14.36
C ARG A 3 1.49 -13.26 -14.09
N LEU A 4 2.27 -13.22 -13.02
CA LEU A 4 3.08 -12.08 -12.62
C LEU A 4 4.59 -12.35 -12.72
N LYS A 5 4.98 -13.32 -13.55
CA LYS A 5 6.39 -13.65 -13.77
C LYS A 5 7.19 -12.40 -14.11
N ASP A 6 8.32 -12.21 -13.43
CA ASP A 6 9.25 -11.09 -13.59
C ASP A 6 8.65 -9.70 -13.29
N LYS A 7 7.46 -9.63 -12.66
CA LYS A 7 6.87 -8.36 -12.20
C LYS A 7 7.40 -7.99 -10.82
N VAL A 8 7.52 -6.69 -10.58
CA VAL A 8 7.88 -6.12 -9.29
C VAL A 8 6.70 -5.31 -8.76
N ALA A 9 6.29 -5.63 -7.54
CA ALA A 9 5.15 -4.97 -6.89
C ALA A 9 5.55 -4.30 -5.57
N LEU A 10 4.98 -3.13 -5.30
CA LEU A 10 4.94 -2.50 -3.99
C LEU A 10 3.52 -2.60 -3.44
N ILE A 11 3.38 -3.13 -2.22
CA ILE A 11 2.08 -3.27 -1.53
C ILE A 11 2.12 -2.45 -0.25
N THR A 12 1.35 -1.37 -0.19
CA THR A 12 1.20 -0.59 1.04
C THR A 12 0.24 -1.28 2.00
N GLY A 13 0.52 -1.23 3.31
CA GLY A 13 -0.25 -1.99 4.30
C GLY A 13 -0.12 -3.51 4.11
N GLY A 14 1.01 -3.95 3.56
CA GLY A 14 1.26 -5.35 3.21
C GLY A 14 1.56 -6.28 4.39
N THR A 15 1.61 -5.77 5.63
CA THR A 15 2.03 -6.56 6.81
C THR A 15 0.92 -7.40 7.43
N SER A 16 -0.32 -7.30 6.96
CA SER A 16 -1.48 -8.06 7.47
C SER A 16 -2.67 -8.03 6.51
N GLY A 17 -3.67 -8.87 6.77
CA GLY A 17 -4.96 -8.87 6.07
C GLY A 17 -4.82 -8.98 4.55
N ILE A 18 -5.61 -8.17 3.82
CA ILE A 18 -5.65 -8.19 2.35
C ILE A 18 -4.26 -7.98 1.74
N GLY A 19 -3.47 -7.04 2.29
CA GLY A 19 -2.14 -6.75 1.75
C GLY A 19 -1.18 -7.94 1.88
N ALA A 20 -1.18 -8.64 3.03
CA ALA A 20 -0.33 -9.81 3.24
C ALA A 20 -0.74 -10.98 2.33
N GLU A 21 -2.04 -11.25 2.22
CA GLU A 21 -2.52 -12.31 1.32
C GLU A 21 -2.26 -11.98 -0.15
N THR A 22 -2.35 -10.71 -0.53
CA THR A 22 -1.96 -10.27 -1.87
C THR A 22 -0.47 -10.49 -2.12
N ALA A 23 0.39 -10.21 -1.12
CA ALA A 23 1.83 -10.46 -1.25
C ALA A 23 2.13 -11.96 -1.48
N ARG A 24 1.48 -12.86 -0.72
CA ARG A 24 1.60 -14.31 -0.91
C ARG A 24 1.22 -14.72 -2.32
N LEU A 25 0.03 -14.31 -2.76
CA LEU A 25 -0.48 -14.65 -4.07
C LEU A 25 0.39 -14.10 -5.21
N PHE A 26 0.89 -12.86 -5.08
CA PHE A 26 1.74 -12.27 -6.10
C PHE A 26 3.06 -13.03 -6.25
N ILE A 27 3.65 -13.47 -5.15
CA ILE A 27 4.85 -14.31 -5.15
C ILE A 27 4.57 -15.68 -5.75
N GLU A 28 3.46 -16.34 -5.40
CA GLU A 28 3.03 -17.60 -6.01
C GLU A 28 2.84 -17.48 -7.53
N GLU A 29 2.45 -16.30 -8.01
CA GLU A 29 2.30 -15.99 -9.43
C GLU A 29 3.58 -15.46 -10.09
N GLY A 30 4.72 -15.50 -9.38
CA GLY A 30 6.06 -15.24 -9.92
C GLY A 30 6.53 -13.79 -9.82
N ALA A 31 5.87 -12.94 -9.03
CA ALA A 31 6.33 -11.58 -8.77
C ALA A 31 7.42 -11.52 -7.69
N LYS A 32 8.20 -10.43 -7.71
CA LYS A 32 8.95 -9.96 -6.55
C LYS A 32 8.14 -8.86 -5.86
N VAL A 33 8.09 -8.87 -4.54
CA VAL A 33 7.20 -8.00 -3.77
C VAL A 33 7.95 -7.23 -2.70
N VAL A 34 7.76 -5.91 -2.65
CA VAL A 34 8.07 -5.10 -1.47
C VAL A 34 6.79 -4.92 -0.67
N ILE A 35 6.85 -5.32 0.59
CA ILE A 35 5.80 -5.12 1.58
C ILE A 35 6.12 -3.86 2.36
N SER A 36 5.22 -2.88 2.41
CA SER A 36 5.43 -1.70 3.26
C SER A 36 4.37 -1.58 4.35
N GLY A 37 4.78 -1.02 5.49
CA GLY A 37 3.90 -0.83 6.64
C GLY A 37 4.63 -0.35 7.87
N ARG A 38 3.88 -0.06 8.94
CA ARG A 38 4.39 0.56 10.19
C ARG A 38 4.98 -0.42 11.20
N SER A 39 4.72 -1.72 11.05
CA SER A 39 5.20 -2.74 12.01
C SER A 39 6.40 -3.47 11.43
N GLU A 40 7.59 -3.10 11.90
CA GLU A 40 8.84 -3.75 11.51
C GLU A 40 8.84 -5.24 11.83
N GLU A 41 8.39 -5.61 13.04
CA GLU A 41 8.31 -7.01 13.46
C GLU A 41 7.44 -7.85 12.52
N LYS A 42 6.21 -7.39 12.22
CA LYS A 42 5.30 -8.13 11.33
C LYS A 42 5.79 -8.15 9.88
N GLY A 43 6.34 -7.04 9.43
CA GLY A 43 6.80 -6.90 8.05
C GLY A 43 8.02 -7.76 7.77
N SER A 44 9.04 -7.69 8.63
CA SER A 44 10.26 -8.52 8.50
C SER A 44 9.92 -10.00 8.60
N ARG A 45 9.12 -10.39 9.60
CA ARG A 45 8.69 -11.80 9.74
C ARG A 45 7.96 -12.32 8.49
N LEU A 46 7.06 -11.52 7.92
CA LEU A 46 6.35 -11.92 6.70
C LEU A 46 7.28 -11.99 5.49
N ALA A 47 8.22 -11.05 5.35
CA ALA A 47 9.21 -11.10 4.28
C ALA A 47 10.10 -12.34 4.38
N ASP A 48 10.57 -12.68 5.60
CA ASP A 48 11.35 -13.89 5.86
C ASP A 48 10.56 -15.16 5.53
N GLU A 49 9.28 -15.20 5.91
CA GLU A 49 8.37 -16.32 5.60
C GLU A 49 8.18 -16.51 4.08
N LEU A 50 8.08 -15.41 3.34
CA LEU A 50 7.86 -15.42 1.89
C LEU A 50 9.15 -15.65 1.07
N GLY A 51 10.32 -15.54 1.71
CA GLY A 51 11.61 -15.87 1.14
C GLY A 51 12.18 -14.78 0.21
N GLU A 52 13.09 -15.19 -0.67
CA GLU A 52 13.94 -14.29 -1.47
C GLU A 52 13.19 -13.33 -2.42
N ASN A 53 11.94 -13.63 -2.73
CA ASN A 53 11.11 -12.78 -3.59
C ASN A 53 10.32 -11.71 -2.81
N ALA A 54 10.48 -11.66 -1.48
CA ALA A 54 9.87 -10.65 -0.63
C ALA A 54 10.92 -9.76 0.03
N SER A 55 10.60 -8.49 0.17
CA SER A 55 11.37 -7.54 0.98
C SER A 55 10.41 -6.67 1.79
N TYR A 56 10.88 -6.18 2.93
CA TYR A 56 10.10 -5.27 3.76
C TYR A 56 10.72 -3.86 3.76
N CYS A 57 9.85 -2.85 3.73
CA CYS A 57 10.20 -1.44 3.89
C CYS A 57 9.33 -0.81 4.98
N LEU A 58 9.94 -0.33 6.06
CA LEU A 58 9.24 0.44 7.10
C LEU A 58 8.74 1.76 6.50
N SER A 59 7.43 1.97 6.55
CA SER A 59 6.77 3.14 5.96
C SER A 59 5.46 3.46 6.67
N ASP A 60 5.27 4.72 7.04
CA ASP A 60 4.00 5.28 7.46
C ASP A 60 3.43 6.13 6.32
N ILE A 61 2.39 5.63 5.66
CA ILE A 61 1.79 6.28 4.50
C ILE A 61 1.13 7.63 4.79
N THR A 62 1.01 8.03 6.06
CA THR A 62 0.59 9.39 6.42
C THR A 62 1.69 10.42 6.27
N LYS A 63 2.92 9.99 5.94
CA LYS A 63 4.10 10.81 5.71
C LYS A 63 4.55 10.70 4.26
N GLU A 64 4.65 11.84 3.58
CA GLU A 64 5.05 11.88 2.17
C GLU A 64 6.43 11.26 1.94
N GLU A 65 7.39 11.58 2.81
CA GLU A 65 8.75 11.07 2.75
C GLU A 65 8.85 9.54 2.85
N ASP A 66 7.96 8.91 3.62
CA ASP A 66 7.93 7.45 3.77
C ASP A 66 7.34 6.78 2.53
N ILE A 67 6.40 7.43 1.85
CA ILE A 67 5.83 6.96 0.58
C ILE A 67 6.91 7.00 -0.51
N GLU A 68 7.59 8.13 -0.65
CA GLU A 68 8.69 8.30 -1.60
C GLU A 68 9.80 7.28 -1.35
N LYS A 69 10.17 7.10 -0.06
CA LYS A 69 11.15 6.09 0.36
C LYS A 69 10.74 4.68 -0.04
N ALA A 70 9.48 4.29 0.13
CA ALA A 70 9.01 2.94 -0.22
C ALA A 70 9.09 2.69 -1.74
N ILE A 71 8.73 3.68 -2.55
CA ILE A 71 8.86 3.62 -4.02
C ILE A 71 10.35 3.51 -4.41
N SER A 72 11.20 4.40 -3.87
CA SER A 72 12.64 4.41 -4.15
C SER A 72 13.33 3.12 -3.68
N PHE A 73 12.95 2.61 -2.50
CA PHE A 73 13.43 1.32 -2.01
C PHE A 73 13.10 0.19 -2.99
N THR A 74 11.88 0.17 -3.51
CA THR A 74 11.44 -0.85 -4.48
C THR A 74 12.27 -0.80 -5.75
N THR A 75 12.43 0.37 -6.35
CA THR A 75 13.18 0.53 -7.60
C THR A 75 14.66 0.28 -7.42
N ASN A 76 15.27 0.71 -6.32
CA ASN A 76 16.69 0.52 -6.05
C ASN A 76 17.03 -0.95 -5.73
N SER A 77 16.15 -1.65 -4.99
CA SER A 77 16.42 -3.04 -4.59
C SER A 77 16.06 -4.06 -5.66
N LEU A 78 15.01 -3.79 -6.45
CA LEU A 78 14.47 -4.75 -7.42
C LEU A 78 14.56 -4.27 -8.87
N GLY A 79 15.12 -3.08 -9.11
CA GLY A 79 15.45 -2.53 -10.42
C GLY A 79 14.30 -1.85 -11.16
N LYS A 80 13.04 -2.03 -10.73
CA LYS A 80 11.86 -1.46 -11.38
C LYS A 80 10.63 -1.45 -10.46
N LEU A 81 9.53 -0.85 -10.95
CA LEU A 81 8.21 -0.94 -10.34
C LEU A 81 7.16 -1.19 -11.44
N ASP A 82 6.56 -2.37 -11.46
CA ASP A 82 5.49 -2.73 -12.40
C ASP A 82 4.09 -2.52 -11.79
N ILE A 83 3.95 -2.75 -10.47
CA ILE A 83 2.64 -2.72 -9.80
C ILE A 83 2.76 -1.94 -8.48
N LEU A 84 1.90 -0.94 -8.33
CA LEU A 84 1.66 -0.30 -7.03
C LEU A 84 0.26 -0.71 -6.53
N PHE A 85 0.20 -1.34 -5.36
CA PHE A 85 -1.06 -1.61 -4.70
C PHE A 85 -1.22 -0.67 -3.48
N ASN A 86 -1.96 0.40 -3.65
CA ASN A 86 -2.40 1.30 -2.59
C ASN A 86 -3.50 0.60 -1.78
N ASN A 87 -3.10 -0.14 -0.76
CA ASN A 87 -3.99 -0.96 0.06
C ASN A 87 -4.06 -0.50 1.51
N ALA A 88 -3.04 0.20 2.00
CA ALA A 88 -3.03 0.67 3.38
C ALA A 88 -4.21 1.61 3.66
N GLY A 89 -4.93 1.34 4.72
CA GLY A 89 -6.09 2.10 5.14
C GLY A 89 -6.78 1.44 6.34
N GLY A 90 -7.85 2.03 6.81
CA GLY A 90 -8.61 1.50 7.93
C GLY A 90 -9.57 2.54 8.53
N PRO A 91 -10.34 2.18 9.56
CA PRO A 91 -11.21 3.12 10.26
C PRO A 91 -10.39 4.26 10.86
N VAL A 92 -10.92 5.47 10.80
CA VAL A 92 -10.17 6.70 11.10
C VAL A 92 -10.79 7.58 12.19
N GLY A 93 -11.99 7.27 12.68
CA GLY A 93 -12.61 8.13 13.62
C GLY A 93 -13.71 7.52 14.47
N ALA A 94 -14.25 8.37 15.33
CA ALA A 94 -15.47 8.15 16.08
C ALA A 94 -16.70 8.60 15.27
N GLY A 95 -17.90 8.49 15.84
CA GLY A 95 -19.11 9.04 15.23
C GLY A 95 -19.00 10.57 15.03
N LEU A 96 -19.78 11.11 14.08
CA LEU A 96 -19.74 12.53 13.65
C LEU A 96 -19.73 13.54 14.80
N GLU A 97 -20.45 13.26 15.89
CA GLU A 97 -20.53 14.14 17.06
C GLU A 97 -19.20 14.27 17.82
N LYS A 98 -18.25 13.36 17.60
CA LYS A 98 -16.97 13.28 18.32
C LYS A 98 -15.76 13.50 17.44
N ILE A 99 -15.94 13.65 16.12
CA ILE A 99 -14.86 13.87 15.17
C ILE A 99 -14.17 15.21 15.46
N THR A 100 -12.87 15.18 15.58
CA THR A 100 -12.01 16.35 15.72
C THR A 100 -11.34 16.71 14.39
N GLN A 101 -10.81 17.95 14.31
CA GLN A 101 -9.99 18.35 13.16
C GLN A 101 -8.80 17.41 12.95
N LYS A 102 -8.18 16.95 14.05
CA LYS A 102 -7.07 15.99 13.99
C LYS A 102 -7.47 14.65 13.35
N ASP A 103 -8.68 14.17 13.64
CA ASP A 103 -9.19 12.93 13.04
C ASP A 103 -9.42 13.12 11.53
N ILE A 104 -9.94 14.29 11.13
CA ILE A 104 -10.14 14.64 9.72
C ILE A 104 -8.80 14.70 9.00
N ASP A 105 -7.82 15.42 9.55
CA ASP A 105 -6.48 15.55 8.96
C ASP A 105 -5.84 14.18 8.80
N TYR A 106 -5.88 13.35 9.85
CA TYR A 106 -5.36 11.99 9.79
C TYR A 106 -6.07 11.13 8.75
N GLY A 107 -7.41 11.17 8.72
CA GLY A 107 -8.20 10.38 7.76
C GLY A 107 -7.94 10.79 6.31
N VAL A 108 -7.87 12.08 6.04
CA VAL A 108 -7.53 12.61 4.71
C VAL A 108 -6.11 12.17 4.29
N HIS A 109 -5.14 12.25 5.20
CA HIS A 109 -3.78 11.78 4.89
C HIS A 109 -3.75 10.27 4.65
N LEU A 110 -4.41 9.50 5.51
CA LEU A 110 -4.41 8.03 5.43
C LEU A 110 -5.14 7.51 4.19
N LEU A 111 -6.30 8.06 3.84
CA LEU A 111 -7.22 7.45 2.87
C LEU A 111 -7.21 8.11 1.49
N LEU A 112 -6.75 9.35 1.40
CA LEU A 112 -6.76 10.11 0.15
C LEU A 112 -5.36 10.58 -0.26
N ALA A 113 -4.69 11.36 0.59
CA ALA A 113 -3.38 11.92 0.23
C ALA A 113 -2.34 10.83 -0.05
N SER A 114 -2.33 9.76 0.74
CA SER A 114 -1.43 8.62 0.54
C SER A 114 -1.57 7.97 -0.84
N VAL A 115 -2.80 7.83 -1.33
CA VAL A 115 -3.09 7.26 -2.67
C VAL A 115 -2.62 8.20 -3.78
N ILE A 116 -2.87 9.51 -3.62
CA ILE A 116 -2.42 10.53 -4.57
C ILE A 116 -0.88 10.57 -4.62
N LEU A 117 -0.22 10.59 -3.46
CA LEU A 117 1.23 10.63 -3.34
C LEU A 117 1.88 9.33 -3.85
N GLY A 118 1.32 8.18 -3.49
CA GLY A 118 1.76 6.89 -4.03
C GLY A 118 1.71 6.86 -5.55
N THR A 119 0.61 7.34 -6.12
CA THR A 119 0.45 7.49 -7.57
C THR A 119 1.48 8.47 -8.15
N LYS A 120 1.64 9.65 -7.55
CA LYS A 120 2.62 10.68 -7.95
C LYS A 120 4.03 10.10 -8.08
N TYR A 121 4.50 9.42 -7.03
CA TYR A 121 5.86 8.89 -7.01
C TYR A 121 6.07 7.63 -7.87
N ALA A 122 5.01 6.86 -8.12
CA ALA A 122 5.08 5.67 -8.98
C ALA A 122 5.11 5.99 -10.48
N ILE A 123 4.52 7.10 -10.92
CA ILE A 123 4.37 7.43 -12.35
C ILE A 123 5.71 7.50 -13.09
N VAL A 124 6.71 8.15 -12.51
CA VAL A 124 8.01 8.33 -13.18
C VAL A 124 8.72 7.00 -13.38
N PRO A 125 9.02 6.21 -12.31
CA PRO A 125 9.70 4.94 -12.49
C PRO A 125 8.90 3.93 -13.34
N MET A 126 7.58 3.93 -13.26
CA MET A 126 6.76 3.08 -14.14
C MET A 126 6.88 3.49 -15.59
N ARG A 127 6.87 4.78 -15.90
CA ARG A 127 7.01 5.31 -17.27
C ARG A 127 8.39 4.94 -17.86
N GLU A 128 9.45 5.11 -17.07
CA GLU A 128 10.82 4.76 -17.48
C GLU A 128 10.99 3.26 -17.74
N ASN A 129 10.21 2.43 -17.06
CA ASN A 129 10.18 0.97 -17.24
C ASN A 129 9.19 0.50 -18.34
N GLY A 130 8.64 1.42 -19.14
CA GLY A 130 7.71 1.08 -20.23
C GLY A 130 6.24 0.91 -19.82
N GLY A 131 5.89 1.29 -18.60
CA GLY A 131 4.52 1.25 -18.08
C GLY A 131 4.38 0.52 -16.74
N GLY A 132 3.19 0.57 -16.17
CA GLY A 132 2.88 -0.08 -14.91
C GLY A 132 1.38 -0.11 -14.64
N CYS A 133 1.00 -0.72 -13.53
CA CYS A 133 -0.38 -0.81 -13.06
C CYS A 133 -0.48 -0.26 -11.65
N ILE A 134 -1.40 0.67 -11.41
CA ILE A 134 -1.73 1.18 -10.08
C ILE A 134 -3.12 0.68 -9.70
N ILE A 135 -3.19 0.00 -8.56
CA ILE A 135 -4.42 -0.55 -8.00
C ILE A 135 -4.71 0.21 -6.70
N ASN A 136 -5.87 0.83 -6.61
CA ASN A 136 -6.33 1.53 -5.41
C ASN A 136 -7.41 0.68 -4.73
N ASN A 137 -7.11 0.19 -3.52
CA ASN A 137 -8.07 -0.55 -2.73
C ASN A 137 -9.05 0.43 -2.10
N SER A 138 -10.31 0.32 -2.45
CA SER A 138 -11.42 1.11 -1.92
C SER A 138 -12.28 0.25 -0.97
N SER A 139 -13.37 0.82 -0.51
CA SER A 139 -14.29 0.14 0.39
C SER A 139 -15.73 0.31 -0.09
N ILE A 140 -16.55 -0.70 0.21
CA ILE A 140 -18.01 -0.59 0.09
C ILE A 140 -18.57 0.56 0.94
N ALA A 141 -17.84 0.97 1.99
CA ALA A 141 -18.22 2.08 2.86
C ALA A 141 -18.35 3.42 2.11
N GLY A 142 -17.58 3.62 1.02
CA GLY A 142 -17.67 4.81 0.17
C GLY A 142 -18.85 4.83 -0.80
N ILE A 143 -19.60 3.71 -0.94
CA ILE A 143 -20.72 3.59 -1.87
C ILE A 143 -22.00 3.08 -1.23
N ARG A 144 -21.93 2.56 -0.01
CA ARG A 144 -23.09 2.03 0.72
C ARG A 144 -23.24 2.69 2.08
N TYR A 145 -24.44 3.12 2.36
CA TYR A 145 -24.85 3.69 3.63
C TYR A 145 -24.62 2.73 4.80
N ARG A 146 -24.15 3.24 5.93
CA ARG A 146 -23.91 2.52 7.20
C ARG A 146 -22.92 1.34 7.13
N GLN A 147 -21.88 1.43 6.31
CA GLN A 147 -20.87 0.37 6.20
C GLN A 147 -19.53 0.71 6.89
N GLY A 148 -19.38 1.89 7.46
CA GLY A 148 -18.17 2.31 8.16
C GLY A 148 -18.42 3.51 9.07
N ASP A 149 -17.34 4.03 9.68
CA ASP A 149 -17.44 5.32 10.33
C ASP A 149 -17.62 6.44 9.29
N PRO A 150 -18.22 7.59 9.67
CA PRO A 150 -18.57 8.64 8.70
C PRO A 150 -17.37 9.21 7.94
N LEU A 151 -16.21 9.36 8.59
CA LEU A 151 -15.00 9.87 7.97
C LEU A 151 -14.38 8.86 7.00
N TYR A 152 -14.41 7.57 7.36
CA TYR A 152 -13.97 6.49 6.47
C TYR A 152 -14.88 6.35 5.25
N SER A 153 -16.15 6.73 5.38
CA SER A 153 -17.15 6.63 4.31
C SER A 153 -17.17 7.85 3.37
N ALA A 154 -16.57 8.97 3.78
CA ALA A 154 -16.50 10.18 2.99
C ALA A 154 -15.39 10.10 1.94
#